data_0637e016e386105890dd708ccabe79a9
#
_entry.id   0637e016e386105890dd708ccabe79a9
#
_cell.length_a   1.000
_cell.length_b   1.000
_cell.length_c   1.000
_cell.angle_alpha   90.00
_cell.angle_beta   90.00
_cell.angle_gamma   90.00
#
_symmetry.space_group_name_H-M   'P 1'
#
loop_
_entity.id
_entity.type
_entity.pdbx_description
1 polymer ?
#
loop_
_entity_poly.entity_id
_entity_poly.type
_entity_poly.pdbx_seq_one_letter_code
_entity_poly.pdbx_strand_id
1 'polypeptide(L)'
;TNSSGLPTNALFGFTNMLLKLIRDEKPDYLAITWDPKGGSFRERDYPEYKGTRPDMPDALRAQMPHFSRVAEAFDIPYLCIDDFEADDVMGTLARRHEGELDVVLVTSDKDLMQLVTDNVTLLDTMKDRRISLTEVEEKFGCRPELVPDALGIWGDSSDNIPGVKGIGEKGVKALLAKWKGLDEIYAHIDEVTPPGAKAKLERDRENAFLSRKLATIRDDAPVDVALEQLTLNWPPDEDHARELFTELEFRGLLREFGGEMTSIDRSKYRLVTDDTTLAELVAALEAAPRFALDTETTAIDSMRAELVGLSFCADDEVAWYVPVAHAVLEPQLDWETVRPALLPVLTDPGKGKTGQNLKYDLEVLARHGVELAGIDSDTLLADYLLNPDRRSHKLDDLALVYLNHKMIPFGDVVDKGETFARVPLDTACDYAAEDAHVTWLLDSKLNQRLEEEQLGEIYR
;
A
#
# COMPACT_ATOMS: atom_id res chain seq x y z
N THR A 1 9.58 -1.41 7.50
CA THR A 1 10.85 -2.11 7.24
C THR A 1 10.52 -3.52 6.82
N ASN A 2 11.28 -4.09 5.87
CA ASN A 2 11.18 -5.52 5.57
C ASN A 2 12.09 -6.33 6.53
N SER A 3 12.08 -7.66 6.43
CA SER A 3 12.87 -8.57 7.27
C SER A 3 14.38 -8.39 7.13
N SER A 4 14.86 -7.86 6.00
CA SER A 4 16.29 -7.52 5.81
C SER A 4 16.71 -6.22 6.47
N GLY A 5 15.80 -5.50 7.13
CA GLY A 5 16.04 -4.21 7.78
C GLY A 5 15.97 -3.00 6.84
N LEU A 6 15.60 -3.18 5.56
CA LEU A 6 15.39 -2.07 4.63
C LEU A 6 14.11 -1.31 5.00
N PRO A 7 14.15 0.00 5.24
CA PRO A 7 12.96 0.82 5.32
C PRO A 7 12.20 0.78 3.98
N THR A 8 10.88 0.55 4.00
CA THR A 8 10.07 0.37 2.78
C THR A 8 8.84 1.27 2.72
N ASN A 9 8.64 2.12 3.72
CA ASN A 9 7.44 2.96 3.85
C ASN A 9 7.25 3.96 2.70
N ALA A 10 8.32 4.59 2.22
CA ALA A 10 8.24 5.53 1.10
C ALA A 10 7.94 4.80 -0.23
N LEU A 11 8.60 3.65 -0.46
CA LEU A 11 8.32 2.79 -1.61
C LEU A 11 6.88 2.29 -1.61
N PHE A 12 6.38 1.83 -0.46
CA PHE A 12 4.99 1.39 -0.32
C PHE A 12 4.00 2.52 -0.61
N GLY A 13 4.25 3.72 -0.06
CA GLY A 13 3.43 4.90 -0.31
C GLY A 13 3.42 5.30 -1.79
N PHE A 14 4.59 5.32 -2.41
CA PHE A 14 4.76 5.62 -3.84
C PHE A 14 4.02 4.60 -4.72
N THR A 15 4.21 3.30 -4.47
CA THR A 15 3.55 2.25 -5.24
C THR A 15 2.02 2.34 -5.13
N ASN A 16 1.47 2.55 -3.94
CA ASN A 16 0.02 2.72 -3.77
C ASN A 16 -0.51 3.98 -4.46
N MET A 17 0.24 5.10 -4.42
CA MET A 17 -0.12 6.32 -5.13
C MET A 17 -0.12 6.10 -6.64
N LEU A 18 0.89 5.41 -7.17
CA LEU A 18 0.99 5.06 -8.59
C LEU A 18 -0.18 4.16 -9.04
N LEU A 19 -0.51 3.13 -8.28
CA LEU A 19 -1.65 2.25 -8.56
C LEU A 19 -2.99 2.99 -8.50
N LYS A 20 -3.16 3.89 -7.53
CA LYS A 20 -4.34 4.75 -7.44
C LYS A 20 -4.44 5.63 -8.69
N LEU A 21 -3.34 6.27 -9.09
CA LEU A 21 -3.28 7.12 -10.28
C LEU A 21 -3.69 6.36 -11.54
N ILE A 22 -3.14 5.17 -11.76
CA ILE A 22 -3.47 4.35 -12.93
C ILE A 22 -4.95 3.97 -12.96
N ARG A 23 -5.53 3.61 -11.82
CA ARG A 23 -6.95 3.26 -11.72
C ARG A 23 -7.89 4.44 -11.95
N ASP A 24 -7.55 5.59 -11.39
CA ASP A 24 -8.43 6.76 -11.40
C ASP A 24 -8.34 7.51 -12.73
N GLU A 25 -7.14 7.72 -13.26
CA GLU A 25 -6.90 8.49 -14.49
C GLU A 25 -6.92 7.64 -15.76
N LYS A 26 -6.63 6.33 -15.66
CA LYS A 26 -6.59 5.37 -16.79
C LYS A 26 -5.79 5.89 -17.98
N PRO A 27 -4.53 6.27 -17.78
CA PRO A 27 -3.74 6.87 -18.85
C PRO A 27 -3.39 5.86 -19.96
N ASP A 28 -3.37 6.32 -21.22
CA ASP A 28 -2.87 5.53 -22.34
C ASP A 28 -1.33 5.48 -22.34
N TYR A 29 -0.69 6.53 -21.82
CA TYR A 29 0.76 6.71 -21.74
C TYR A 29 1.15 7.14 -20.33
N LEU A 30 2.27 6.62 -19.84
CA LEU A 30 2.78 6.97 -18.52
C LEU A 30 4.30 6.94 -18.51
N ALA A 31 4.91 7.91 -17.84
CA ALA A 31 6.33 7.92 -17.53
C ALA A 31 6.56 8.45 -16.12
N ILE A 32 7.64 8.01 -15.49
CA ILE A 32 8.11 8.52 -14.20
C ILE A 32 9.41 9.29 -14.48
N THR A 33 9.46 10.54 -14.02
CA THR A 33 10.66 11.39 -14.15
C THR A 33 11.37 11.47 -12.79
N TRP A 34 12.72 11.60 -12.83
CA TRP A 34 13.53 11.62 -11.63
C TRP A 34 14.71 12.57 -11.75
N ASP A 35 15.10 13.19 -10.62
CA ASP A 35 16.26 14.08 -10.58
C ASP A 35 17.57 13.30 -10.67
N PRO A 36 18.57 13.78 -11.44
CA PRO A 36 19.88 13.15 -11.55
C PRO A 36 20.68 13.30 -10.25
N LYS A 37 21.52 12.31 -9.94
CA LYS A 37 22.40 12.34 -8.78
C LYS A 37 23.48 13.43 -8.83
N GLY A 38 23.81 13.91 -10.01
CA GLY A 38 24.89 14.87 -10.26
C GLY A 38 24.51 16.34 -10.10
N GLY A 39 23.26 16.61 -9.71
CA GLY A 39 22.70 17.98 -9.71
C GLY A 39 22.31 18.45 -11.11
N SER A 40 21.87 19.71 -11.21
CA SER A 40 21.39 20.30 -12.46
C SER A 40 22.17 21.54 -12.86
N PHE A 41 21.89 22.07 -14.06
CA PHE A 41 22.44 23.36 -14.49
C PHE A 41 22.09 24.52 -13.53
N ARG A 42 20.97 24.41 -12.77
CA ARG A 42 20.58 25.44 -11.80
C ARG A 42 21.58 25.59 -10.65
N GLU A 43 22.14 24.48 -10.15
CA GLU A 43 23.17 24.50 -9.11
C GLU A 43 24.49 25.08 -9.60
N ARG A 44 24.81 24.90 -10.90
CA ARG A 44 25.99 25.54 -11.52
C ARG A 44 25.81 27.04 -11.69
N ASP A 45 24.59 27.46 -12.07
CA ASP A 45 24.26 28.87 -12.28
C ASP A 45 24.09 29.63 -10.97
N TYR A 46 23.61 28.94 -9.94
CA TYR A 46 23.41 29.48 -8.60
C TYR A 46 23.73 28.41 -7.52
N PRO A 47 24.97 28.40 -6.98
CA PRO A 47 25.41 27.38 -6.03
C PRO A 47 24.59 27.30 -4.73
N GLU A 48 23.84 28.35 -4.40
CA GLU A 48 22.96 28.37 -3.23
C GLU A 48 21.57 27.77 -3.51
N TYR A 49 21.29 27.38 -4.76
CA TYR A 49 20.03 26.76 -5.17
C TYR A 49 19.75 25.50 -4.37
N LYS A 50 18.57 25.38 -3.80
CA LYS A 50 18.17 24.28 -2.88
C LYS A 50 19.06 24.10 -1.63
N GLY A 51 20.03 25.01 -1.42
CA GLY A 51 21.03 24.89 -0.32
C GLY A 51 20.47 25.02 1.09
N THR A 52 19.21 25.45 1.24
CA THR A 52 18.50 25.52 2.54
C THR A 52 17.68 24.27 2.84
N ARG A 53 17.59 23.31 1.90
CA ARG A 53 16.88 22.05 2.12
C ARG A 53 17.61 21.20 3.16
N PRO A 54 16.90 20.58 4.12
CA PRO A 54 17.51 19.65 5.07
C PRO A 54 18.06 18.42 4.34
N ASP A 55 19.09 17.81 4.93
CA ASP A 55 19.60 16.54 4.41
C ASP A 55 18.52 15.47 4.37
N MET A 56 18.58 14.65 3.31
CA MET A 56 17.66 13.51 3.18
C MET A 56 17.87 12.53 4.33
N PRO A 57 16.79 12.14 5.06
CA PRO A 57 16.89 11.13 6.11
C PRO A 57 17.49 9.82 5.59
N ASP A 58 18.35 9.17 6.39
CA ASP A 58 19.02 7.94 5.97
C ASP A 58 18.05 6.83 5.59
N ALA A 59 16.93 6.73 6.30
CA ALA A 59 15.85 5.78 5.99
C ALA A 59 15.22 6.01 4.61
N LEU A 60 15.14 7.25 4.12
CA LEU A 60 14.67 7.55 2.76
C LEU A 60 15.79 7.30 1.75
N ARG A 61 17.02 7.71 2.08
CA ARG A 61 18.20 7.51 1.22
C ARG A 61 18.42 6.03 0.88
N ALA A 62 18.18 5.13 1.84
CA ALA A 62 18.27 3.69 1.62
C ALA A 62 17.24 3.17 0.61
N GLN A 63 16.07 3.83 0.50
CA GLN A 63 15.00 3.43 -0.40
C GLN A 63 15.18 3.96 -1.84
N MET A 64 15.97 5.03 -2.03
CA MET A 64 16.12 5.72 -3.32
C MET A 64 16.45 4.79 -4.51
N PRO A 65 17.38 3.80 -4.37
CA PRO A 65 17.72 2.92 -5.48
C PRO A 65 16.58 1.98 -5.93
N HIS A 66 15.54 1.84 -5.12
CA HIS A 66 14.44 0.90 -5.39
C HIS A 66 13.24 1.52 -6.11
N PHE A 67 13.19 2.87 -6.25
CA PHE A 67 12.08 3.50 -6.97
C PHE A 67 12.05 3.16 -8.45
N SER A 68 13.22 3.09 -9.11
CA SER A 68 13.31 2.65 -10.51
C SER A 68 12.81 1.20 -10.69
N ARG A 69 13.07 0.34 -9.70
CA ARG A 69 12.61 -1.05 -9.72
C ARG A 69 11.09 -1.17 -9.63
N VAL A 70 10.43 -0.22 -8.94
CA VAL A 70 8.95 -0.15 -8.95
C VAL A 70 8.44 0.22 -10.35
N ALA A 71 9.09 1.15 -11.03
CA ALA A 71 8.76 1.50 -12.41
C ALA A 71 8.99 0.31 -13.36
N GLU A 72 10.13 -0.37 -13.24
CA GLU A 72 10.48 -1.57 -14.02
C GLU A 72 9.46 -2.70 -13.79
N ALA A 73 9.01 -2.93 -12.55
CA ALA A 73 8.03 -3.97 -12.23
C ALA A 73 6.64 -3.73 -12.84
N PHE A 74 6.36 -2.50 -13.27
CA PHE A 74 5.14 -2.14 -13.98
C PHE A 74 5.35 -1.81 -15.46
N ASP A 75 6.54 -2.08 -16.01
CA ASP A 75 6.92 -1.73 -17.37
C ASP A 75 6.74 -0.23 -17.71
N ILE A 76 6.89 0.64 -16.70
CA ILE A 76 6.75 2.09 -16.84
C ILE A 76 8.13 2.72 -17.07
N PRO A 77 8.32 3.49 -18.14
CA PRO A 77 9.57 4.21 -18.40
C PRO A 77 9.95 5.13 -17.23
N TYR A 78 11.19 4.97 -16.76
CA TYR A 78 11.80 5.77 -15.71
C TYR A 78 12.86 6.68 -16.33
N LEU A 79 12.56 7.98 -16.40
CA LEU A 79 13.35 8.97 -17.13
C LEU A 79 14.16 9.82 -16.15
N CYS A 80 15.48 9.71 -16.26
CA CYS A 80 16.43 10.51 -15.49
C CYS A 80 17.49 11.03 -16.46
N ILE A 81 17.54 12.33 -16.68
CA ILE A 81 18.42 12.98 -17.69
C ILE A 81 19.49 13.79 -16.96
N ASP A 82 20.72 13.50 -17.26
CA ASP A 82 21.83 14.24 -16.65
C ASP A 82 21.72 15.73 -16.93
N ASP A 83 21.99 16.55 -15.90
CA ASP A 83 21.96 18.01 -15.97
C ASP A 83 20.56 18.67 -16.03
N PHE A 84 19.48 17.89 -16.13
CA PHE A 84 18.10 18.37 -16.14
C PHE A 84 17.35 17.81 -14.92
N GLU A 85 16.56 18.64 -14.28
CA GLU A 85 15.69 18.18 -13.20
C GLU A 85 14.47 17.42 -13.76
N ALA A 86 13.83 16.62 -12.92
CA ALA A 86 12.62 15.89 -13.29
C ALA A 86 11.56 16.81 -13.91
N ASP A 87 11.45 18.02 -13.39
CA ASP A 87 10.49 19.05 -13.84
C ASP A 87 10.78 19.50 -15.29
N ASP A 88 12.05 19.59 -15.68
CA ASP A 88 12.45 19.96 -17.06
C ASP A 88 12.10 18.80 -18.03
N VAL A 89 12.28 17.55 -17.58
CA VAL A 89 11.88 16.37 -18.36
C VAL A 89 10.35 16.34 -18.54
N MET A 90 9.59 16.62 -17.47
CA MET A 90 8.12 16.76 -17.51
C MET A 90 7.71 17.87 -18.47
N GLY A 91 8.36 19.04 -18.37
CA GLY A 91 8.10 20.19 -19.25
C GLY A 91 8.36 19.86 -20.74
N THR A 92 9.46 19.19 -21.03
CA THR A 92 9.82 18.76 -22.37
C THR A 92 8.79 17.81 -22.97
N LEU A 93 8.37 16.79 -22.21
CA LEU A 93 7.34 15.84 -22.66
C LEU A 93 5.98 16.51 -22.83
N ALA A 94 5.58 17.38 -21.90
CA ALA A 94 4.32 18.11 -21.99
C ALA A 94 4.27 18.96 -23.28
N ARG A 95 5.30 19.76 -23.53
CA ARG A 95 5.37 20.62 -24.73
C ARG A 95 5.44 19.83 -26.04
N ARG A 96 6.10 18.67 -26.02
CA ARG A 96 6.19 17.79 -27.18
C ARG A 96 4.84 17.20 -27.58
N HIS A 97 3.96 16.92 -26.61
CA HIS A 97 2.73 16.16 -26.85
C HIS A 97 1.43 16.92 -26.63
N GLU A 98 1.44 18.16 -26.08
CA GLU A 98 0.22 18.95 -25.79
C GLU A 98 -0.65 19.26 -27.02
N GLY A 99 -0.10 19.13 -28.24
CA GLY A 99 -0.85 19.32 -29.46
C GLY A 99 -1.69 18.12 -29.90
N GLU A 100 -1.44 16.95 -29.31
CA GLU A 100 -2.03 15.67 -29.73
C GLU A 100 -2.71 14.93 -28.55
N LEU A 101 -2.31 15.22 -27.31
CA LEU A 101 -2.75 14.52 -26.11
C LEU A 101 -3.23 15.49 -25.03
N ASP A 102 -4.14 14.99 -24.18
CA ASP A 102 -4.42 15.59 -22.88
C ASP A 102 -3.33 15.15 -21.89
N VAL A 103 -2.50 16.09 -21.44
CA VAL A 103 -1.35 15.82 -20.58
C VAL A 103 -1.68 16.14 -19.14
N VAL A 104 -1.39 15.19 -18.24
CA VAL A 104 -1.54 15.37 -16.80
C VAL A 104 -0.17 15.30 -16.14
N LEU A 105 0.31 16.40 -15.59
CA LEU A 105 1.54 16.47 -14.80
C LEU A 105 1.20 16.17 -13.34
N VAL A 106 1.67 15.03 -12.83
CA VAL A 106 1.39 14.59 -11.45
C VAL A 106 2.44 15.18 -10.52
N THR A 107 2.11 16.28 -9.88
CA THR A 107 3.02 17.03 -9.03
C THR A 107 2.29 17.94 -8.05
N SER A 108 2.91 18.22 -6.90
CA SER A 108 2.47 19.29 -5.98
C SER A 108 3.26 20.58 -6.16
N ASP A 109 4.24 20.60 -7.07
CA ASP A 109 5.09 21.78 -7.29
C ASP A 109 4.33 22.87 -8.06
N LYS A 110 4.34 24.07 -7.47
CA LYS A 110 3.69 25.23 -8.07
C LYS A 110 4.42 25.78 -9.29
N ASP A 111 5.72 25.46 -9.43
CA ASP A 111 6.53 26.01 -10.52
C ASP A 111 6.12 25.40 -11.86
N LEU A 112 5.62 24.15 -11.85
CA LEU A 112 5.05 23.51 -13.05
C LEU A 112 3.71 24.13 -13.49
N MET A 113 3.09 25.02 -12.71
CA MET A 113 1.92 25.78 -13.15
C MET A 113 2.17 26.67 -14.39
N GLN A 114 3.44 26.99 -14.70
CA GLN A 114 3.83 27.66 -15.94
C GLN A 114 3.56 26.85 -17.22
N LEU A 115 3.40 25.53 -17.08
CA LEU A 115 3.17 24.61 -18.19
C LEU A 115 1.69 24.41 -18.52
N VAL A 116 0.79 24.85 -17.65
CA VAL A 116 -0.65 24.64 -17.81
C VAL A 116 -1.18 25.34 -19.07
N THR A 117 -1.94 24.58 -19.86
CA THR A 117 -2.63 25.03 -21.06
C THR A 117 -4.05 24.47 -21.10
N ASP A 118 -4.75 24.60 -22.21
CA ASP A 118 -6.05 23.94 -22.38
C ASP A 118 -5.91 22.38 -22.39
N ASN A 119 -4.75 21.88 -22.83
CA ASN A 119 -4.46 20.44 -22.94
C ASN A 119 -3.48 19.91 -21.86
N VAL A 120 -2.88 20.79 -21.05
CA VAL A 120 -1.95 20.42 -19.98
C VAL A 120 -2.53 20.84 -18.63
N THR A 121 -2.74 19.90 -17.73
CA THR A 121 -3.20 20.15 -16.36
C THR A 121 -2.25 19.52 -15.34
N LEU A 122 -2.26 20.03 -14.09
CA LEU A 122 -1.54 19.39 -12.99
C LEU A 122 -2.51 18.62 -12.10
N LEU A 123 -2.02 17.53 -11.50
CA LEU A 123 -2.72 16.77 -10.48
C LEU A 123 -1.87 16.70 -9.20
N ASP A 124 -2.34 17.39 -8.15
CA ASP A 124 -1.78 17.27 -6.80
C ASP A 124 -2.46 16.10 -6.08
N THR A 125 -1.82 14.94 -6.08
CA THR A 125 -2.34 13.70 -5.45
C THR A 125 -2.41 13.77 -3.93
N MET A 126 -1.63 14.66 -3.30
CA MET A 126 -1.67 14.86 -1.84
C MET A 126 -2.93 15.58 -1.38
N LYS A 127 -3.45 16.48 -2.22
CA LYS A 127 -4.66 17.29 -1.95
C LYS A 127 -5.86 16.81 -2.77
N ASP A 128 -5.68 15.80 -3.62
CA ASP A 128 -6.68 15.32 -4.58
C ASP A 128 -7.28 16.48 -5.40
N ARG A 129 -6.39 17.31 -5.95
CA ARG A 129 -6.77 18.55 -6.63
C ARG A 129 -6.15 18.61 -8.02
N ARG A 130 -7.01 18.86 -9.04
CA ARG A 130 -6.59 19.19 -10.39
C ARG A 130 -6.42 20.71 -10.52
N ILE A 131 -5.36 21.12 -11.23
CA ILE A 131 -5.00 22.53 -11.45
C ILE A 131 -5.06 22.81 -12.94
N SER A 132 -5.90 23.73 -13.31
CA SER A 132 -6.13 24.23 -14.67
C SER A 132 -5.78 25.71 -14.76
N LEU A 133 -6.05 26.36 -15.89
CA LEU A 133 -5.82 27.79 -16.10
C LEU A 133 -6.44 28.65 -15.00
N THR A 134 -7.64 28.30 -14.54
CA THR A 134 -8.35 29.06 -13.49
C THR A 134 -7.57 29.06 -12.17
N GLU A 135 -7.07 27.91 -11.73
CA GLU A 135 -6.31 27.81 -10.48
C GLU A 135 -4.96 28.53 -10.56
N VAL A 136 -4.34 28.55 -11.74
CA VAL A 136 -3.10 29.33 -11.97
C VAL A 136 -3.38 30.83 -11.84
N GLU A 137 -4.43 31.35 -12.50
CA GLU A 137 -4.83 32.74 -12.41
C GLU A 137 -5.22 33.15 -10.97
N GLU A 138 -5.95 32.29 -10.27
CA GLU A 138 -6.28 32.53 -8.85
C GLU A 138 -5.02 32.66 -8.00
N LYS A 139 -4.04 31.76 -8.21
CA LYS A 139 -2.82 31.71 -7.40
C LYS A 139 -1.85 32.85 -7.71
N PHE A 140 -1.54 33.05 -8.97
CA PHE A 140 -0.49 33.99 -9.39
C PHE A 140 -1.05 35.35 -9.86
N GLY A 141 -2.34 35.44 -10.19
CA GLY A 141 -2.97 36.66 -10.76
C GLY A 141 -2.53 36.91 -12.19
N CYS A 142 -2.02 35.94 -12.88
CA CYS A 142 -1.54 36.03 -14.26
C CYS A 142 -1.73 34.68 -14.98
N ARG A 143 -1.56 34.69 -16.30
CA ARG A 143 -1.59 33.51 -17.13
C ARG A 143 -0.32 32.65 -16.90
N PRO A 144 -0.37 31.34 -17.21
CA PRO A 144 0.75 30.42 -17.00
C PRO A 144 2.10 30.89 -17.53
N GLU A 145 2.12 31.51 -18.71
CA GLU A 145 3.34 31.99 -19.37
C GLU A 145 4.09 33.06 -18.55
N LEU A 146 3.40 33.70 -17.60
CA LEU A 146 3.97 34.73 -16.72
C LEU A 146 4.31 34.19 -15.32
N VAL A 147 4.09 32.94 -15.06
CA VAL A 147 4.45 32.33 -13.76
C VAL A 147 5.96 32.43 -13.48
N PRO A 148 6.87 32.22 -14.46
CA PRO A 148 8.30 32.45 -14.22
C PRO A 148 8.61 33.91 -13.83
N ASP A 149 7.93 34.90 -14.42
CA ASP A 149 8.08 36.31 -14.06
C ASP A 149 7.51 36.59 -12.65
N ALA A 150 6.38 35.97 -12.30
CA ALA A 150 5.83 36.04 -10.96
C ALA A 150 6.81 35.51 -9.91
N LEU A 151 7.41 34.36 -10.15
CA LEU A 151 8.43 33.74 -9.30
C LEU A 151 9.74 34.53 -9.31
N GLY A 152 10.07 35.16 -10.43
CA GLY A 152 11.20 36.10 -10.54
C GLY A 152 11.10 37.25 -9.54
N ILE A 153 9.87 37.76 -9.31
CA ILE A 153 9.64 38.84 -8.34
C ILE A 153 9.41 38.26 -6.93
N TRP A 154 8.62 37.20 -6.79
CA TRP A 154 8.23 36.66 -5.49
C TRP A 154 9.36 35.89 -4.81
N GLY A 155 10.17 35.21 -5.61
CA GLY A 155 11.15 34.22 -5.14
C GLY A 155 10.50 32.91 -4.70
N ASP A 156 11.34 31.95 -4.33
CA ASP A 156 10.91 30.72 -3.71
C ASP A 156 11.86 30.32 -2.57
N SER A 157 11.33 30.32 -1.35
CA SER A 157 12.09 29.91 -0.17
C SER A 157 12.38 28.42 -0.10
N SER A 158 11.57 27.56 -0.73
CA SER A 158 11.82 26.11 -0.78
C SER A 158 13.06 25.76 -1.60
N ASP A 159 13.31 26.53 -2.67
CA ASP A 159 14.42 26.34 -3.58
C ASP A 159 15.53 27.38 -3.39
N ASN A 160 15.38 28.21 -2.36
CA ASN A 160 16.31 29.29 -2.08
C ASN A 160 16.47 30.28 -3.22
N ILE A 161 15.37 30.53 -3.96
CA ILE A 161 15.30 31.51 -5.04
C ILE A 161 15.02 32.88 -4.45
N PRO A 162 15.89 33.89 -4.64
CA PRO A 162 15.88 35.11 -3.82
C PRO A 162 14.70 36.06 -4.08
N GLY A 163 14.26 36.20 -5.33
CA GLY A 163 13.24 37.17 -5.72
C GLY A 163 13.60 38.63 -5.41
N VAL A 164 12.58 39.47 -5.33
CA VAL A 164 12.65 40.89 -4.91
C VAL A 164 12.26 41.00 -3.44
N LYS A 165 13.21 41.23 -2.57
CA LYS A 165 12.98 41.24 -1.11
C LYS A 165 11.95 42.27 -0.68
N GLY A 166 10.83 41.77 -0.12
CA GLY A 166 9.76 42.55 0.44
C GLY A 166 8.63 42.90 -0.57
N ILE A 167 8.63 42.23 -1.74
CA ILE A 167 7.47 42.16 -2.63
C ILE A 167 6.92 40.71 -2.50
N GLY A 168 5.74 40.59 -1.92
CA GLY A 168 5.05 39.30 -1.79
C GLY A 168 3.88 39.21 -2.79
N GLU A 169 3.09 38.12 -2.65
CA GLU A 169 1.99 37.73 -3.53
C GLU A 169 1.13 38.89 -4.03
N LYS A 170 0.61 39.72 -3.11
CA LYS A 170 -0.26 40.87 -3.48
C LYS A 170 0.47 41.88 -4.37
N GLY A 171 1.76 42.12 -4.11
CA GLY A 171 2.58 43.01 -4.91
C GLY A 171 2.85 42.47 -6.31
N VAL A 172 3.13 41.20 -6.42
CA VAL A 172 3.33 40.48 -7.69
C VAL A 172 2.06 40.54 -8.55
N LYS A 173 0.91 40.16 -7.98
CA LYS A 173 -0.39 40.25 -8.69
C LYS A 173 -0.72 41.65 -9.18
N ALA A 174 -0.45 42.68 -8.37
CA ALA A 174 -0.68 44.06 -8.77
C ALA A 174 0.26 44.49 -9.91
N LEU A 175 1.51 44.05 -9.92
CA LEU A 175 2.46 44.35 -10.98
C LEU A 175 2.07 43.66 -12.29
N LEU A 176 1.80 42.36 -12.25
CA LEU A 176 1.46 41.54 -13.43
C LEU A 176 0.05 41.85 -13.99
N ALA A 177 -0.84 42.40 -13.19
CA ALA A 177 -2.11 42.94 -13.69
C ALA A 177 -1.93 44.18 -14.58
N LYS A 178 -0.82 44.93 -14.41
CA LYS A 178 -0.56 46.16 -15.16
C LYS A 178 0.43 45.93 -16.31
N TRP A 179 1.42 45.04 -16.13
CA TRP A 179 2.50 44.79 -17.08
C TRP A 179 2.60 43.30 -17.46
N LYS A 180 2.98 43.03 -18.70
CA LYS A 180 3.05 41.69 -19.28
C LYS A 180 4.39 41.00 -18.99
N GLY A 181 4.84 40.99 -17.73
CA GLY A 181 6.05 40.32 -17.30
C GLY A 181 7.14 41.27 -16.79
N LEU A 182 8.24 40.66 -16.38
CA LEU A 182 9.36 41.31 -15.70
C LEU A 182 10.06 42.36 -16.57
N ASP A 183 10.26 42.04 -17.84
CA ASP A 183 10.92 42.97 -18.79
C ASP A 183 10.12 44.27 -18.97
N GLU A 184 8.78 44.18 -19.10
CA GLU A 184 7.92 45.33 -19.23
C GLU A 184 7.87 46.14 -17.94
N ILE A 185 7.85 45.48 -16.77
CA ILE A 185 7.91 46.17 -15.46
C ILE A 185 9.18 47.02 -15.38
N TYR A 186 10.34 46.50 -15.79
CA TYR A 186 11.59 47.24 -15.75
C TYR A 186 11.72 48.29 -16.84
N ALA A 187 11.07 48.11 -17.99
CA ALA A 187 10.97 49.15 -19.04
C ALA A 187 10.15 50.34 -18.57
N HIS A 188 9.18 50.10 -17.71
CA HIS A 188 8.29 51.15 -17.13
C HIS A 188 8.51 51.35 -15.63
N ILE A 189 9.74 51.16 -15.17
CA ILE A 189 10.07 51.20 -13.70
C ILE A 189 9.65 52.52 -13.04
N ASP A 190 9.71 53.64 -13.80
CA ASP A 190 9.34 54.95 -13.31
C ASP A 190 7.83 55.08 -13.03
N GLU A 191 7.01 54.25 -13.63
CA GLU A 191 5.57 54.22 -13.46
C GLU A 191 5.09 53.30 -12.35
N VAL A 192 6.03 52.56 -11.71
CA VAL A 192 5.71 51.62 -10.62
C VAL A 192 5.31 52.41 -9.36
N THR A 193 4.16 52.05 -8.85
CA THR A 193 3.63 52.57 -7.59
C THR A 193 3.27 51.46 -6.62
N PRO A 194 3.46 51.65 -5.30
CA PRO A 194 3.99 52.84 -4.61
C PRO A 194 5.52 52.97 -4.78
N PRO A 195 6.10 54.14 -4.49
CA PRO A 195 7.56 54.37 -4.65
C PRO A 195 8.43 53.37 -3.93
N GLY A 196 7.94 52.81 -2.82
CA GLY A 196 8.65 51.72 -2.09
C GLY A 196 8.74 50.41 -2.88
N ALA A 197 7.80 50.12 -3.77
CA ALA A 197 7.88 48.93 -4.66
C ALA A 197 8.92 49.19 -5.75
N LYS A 198 8.95 50.34 -6.37
CA LYS A 198 9.96 50.74 -7.33
C LYS A 198 11.37 50.61 -6.76
N ALA A 199 11.63 51.23 -5.59
CA ALA A 199 12.95 51.13 -4.95
C ALA A 199 13.42 49.74 -4.66
N LYS A 200 12.49 48.81 -4.34
CA LYS A 200 12.83 47.39 -4.11
C LYS A 200 13.17 46.68 -5.44
N LEU A 201 12.39 46.91 -6.47
CA LEU A 201 12.65 46.37 -7.81
C LEU A 201 14.01 46.84 -8.34
N GLU A 202 14.29 48.17 -8.24
CA GLU A 202 15.58 48.74 -8.67
C GLU A 202 16.77 48.12 -7.89
N ARG A 203 16.63 47.96 -6.58
CA ARG A 203 17.67 47.38 -5.70
C ARG A 203 17.96 45.93 -6.07
N ASP A 204 16.95 45.11 -6.26
CA ASP A 204 17.03 43.65 -6.41
C ASP A 204 16.86 43.21 -7.87
N ARG A 205 17.15 44.06 -8.85
CA ARG A 205 16.96 43.79 -10.27
C ARG A 205 17.63 42.51 -10.73
N GLU A 206 18.91 42.33 -10.37
CA GLU A 206 19.68 41.17 -10.77
C GLU A 206 19.10 39.89 -10.18
N ASN A 207 18.68 39.94 -8.91
CA ASN A 207 17.99 38.82 -8.26
C ASN A 207 16.68 38.47 -8.92
N ALA A 208 15.90 39.42 -9.39
CA ALA A 208 14.63 39.18 -10.09
C ALA A 208 14.85 38.40 -11.39
N PHE A 209 15.82 38.81 -12.20
CA PHE A 209 16.15 38.11 -13.46
C PHE A 209 16.79 36.74 -13.22
N LEU A 210 17.67 36.62 -12.23
CA LEU A 210 18.23 35.33 -11.82
C LEU A 210 17.11 34.40 -11.35
N SER A 211 16.22 34.88 -10.49
CA SER A 211 15.09 34.09 -9.97
C SER A 211 14.16 33.62 -11.07
N ARG A 212 13.84 34.49 -12.04
CA ARG A 212 13.08 34.07 -13.23
C ARG A 212 13.79 32.97 -13.99
N LYS A 213 15.10 33.11 -14.24
CA LYS A 213 15.89 32.09 -14.92
C LYS A 213 15.88 30.74 -14.20
N LEU A 214 16.04 30.75 -12.88
CA LEU A 214 16.02 29.53 -12.05
C LEU A 214 14.65 28.86 -12.00
N ALA A 215 13.57 29.66 -11.91
CA ALA A 215 12.20 29.17 -11.86
C ALA A 215 11.63 28.74 -13.22
N THR A 216 12.30 29.11 -14.32
CA THR A 216 11.84 28.71 -15.67
C THR A 216 12.13 27.23 -15.89
N ILE A 217 11.08 26.47 -16.16
CA ILE A 217 11.17 25.07 -16.59
C ILE A 217 11.67 25.03 -18.03
N ARG A 218 12.69 24.22 -18.28
CA ARG A 218 13.20 23.99 -19.64
C ARG A 218 12.35 22.93 -20.34
N ASP A 219 12.10 23.13 -21.61
CA ASP A 219 11.31 22.25 -22.47
C ASP A 219 12.14 21.62 -23.60
N ASP A 220 13.47 21.68 -23.46
CA ASP A 220 14.47 21.22 -24.42
C ASP A 220 15.41 20.16 -23.85
N ALA A 221 15.02 19.46 -22.77
CA ALA A 221 15.80 18.34 -22.25
C ALA A 221 15.98 17.26 -23.34
N PRO A 222 17.16 16.65 -23.46
CA PRO A 222 17.46 15.68 -24.51
C PRO A 222 16.81 14.31 -24.22
N VAL A 223 15.48 14.31 -24.15
CA VAL A 223 14.68 13.10 -23.91
C VAL A 223 14.55 12.32 -25.19
N ASP A 224 15.29 11.22 -25.30
CA ASP A 224 15.25 10.31 -26.45
C ASP A 224 14.30 9.14 -26.18
N VAL A 225 12.99 9.44 -26.18
CA VAL A 225 11.92 8.45 -26.04
C VAL A 225 10.81 8.76 -27.03
N ALA A 226 10.36 7.75 -27.77
CA ALA A 226 9.20 7.86 -28.64
C ALA A 226 7.91 7.64 -27.84
N LEU A 227 6.79 8.19 -28.33
CA LEU A 227 5.50 8.10 -27.66
C LEU A 227 5.06 6.65 -27.42
N GLU A 228 5.31 5.78 -28.39
CA GLU A 228 4.98 4.35 -28.31
C GLU A 228 5.68 3.64 -27.16
N GLN A 229 6.86 4.11 -26.76
CA GLN A 229 7.61 3.56 -25.63
C GLN A 229 7.02 4.00 -24.27
N LEU A 230 6.16 5.00 -24.26
CA LEU A 230 5.45 5.48 -23.08
C LEU A 230 4.09 4.79 -22.91
N THR A 231 3.67 3.92 -23.84
CA THR A 231 2.39 3.21 -23.77
C THR A 231 2.30 2.40 -22.47
N LEU A 232 1.24 2.64 -21.69
CA LEU A 232 0.99 1.88 -20.48
C LEU A 232 0.34 0.54 -20.83
N ASN A 233 1.07 -0.55 -20.64
CA ASN A 233 0.51 -1.90 -20.74
C ASN A 233 -0.06 -2.31 -19.40
N TRP A 234 -1.40 -2.30 -19.27
CA TRP A 234 -2.06 -2.62 -18.02
C TRP A 234 -3.10 -3.73 -18.21
N PRO A 235 -3.14 -4.77 -17.35
CA PRO A 235 -2.26 -5.01 -16.20
C PRO A 235 -0.82 -5.33 -16.61
N PRO A 236 0.19 -5.07 -15.73
CA PRO A 236 1.59 -5.36 -16.00
C PRO A 236 1.86 -6.87 -16.00
N ASP A 237 3.08 -7.27 -16.35
CA ASP A 237 3.55 -8.65 -16.13
C ASP A 237 3.55 -8.94 -14.61
N GLU A 238 2.68 -9.88 -14.21
CA GLU A 238 2.47 -10.23 -12.80
C GLU A 238 3.73 -10.82 -12.16
N ASP A 239 4.62 -11.48 -12.91
CA ASP A 239 5.82 -12.12 -12.37
C ASP A 239 6.84 -11.09 -11.88
N HIS A 240 7.08 -10.01 -12.64
CA HIS A 240 7.98 -8.94 -12.24
C HIS A 240 7.48 -8.18 -11.00
N ALA A 241 6.18 -7.87 -10.98
CA ALA A 241 5.56 -7.19 -9.85
C ALA A 241 5.60 -8.07 -8.58
N ARG A 242 5.32 -9.36 -8.71
CA ARG A 242 5.36 -10.33 -7.62
C ARG A 242 6.76 -10.49 -7.02
N GLU A 243 7.79 -10.62 -7.87
CA GLU A 243 9.17 -10.75 -7.41
C GLU A 243 9.58 -9.56 -6.54
N LEU A 244 9.34 -8.34 -7.03
CA LEU A 244 9.65 -7.11 -6.30
C LEU A 244 8.84 -7.01 -4.99
N PHE A 245 7.54 -7.29 -5.03
CA PHE A 245 6.70 -7.16 -3.84
C PHE A 245 6.97 -8.25 -2.81
N THR A 246 7.46 -9.42 -3.23
CA THR A 246 7.96 -10.45 -2.32
C THR A 246 9.22 -9.98 -1.60
N GLU A 247 10.20 -9.44 -2.33
CA GLU A 247 11.44 -8.90 -1.76
C GLU A 247 11.18 -7.72 -0.81
N LEU A 248 10.29 -6.80 -1.20
CA LEU A 248 9.93 -5.64 -0.39
C LEU A 248 8.90 -5.98 0.70
N GLU A 249 8.36 -7.19 0.71
CA GLU A 249 7.31 -7.67 1.62
C GLU A 249 6.02 -6.83 1.56
N PHE A 250 5.64 -6.40 0.35
CA PHE A 250 4.42 -5.63 0.10
C PHE A 250 3.19 -6.55 0.00
N ARG A 251 2.88 -7.20 1.10
CA ARG A 251 1.87 -8.27 1.20
C ARG A 251 0.49 -7.88 0.70
N GLY A 252 0.08 -6.60 0.93
CA GLY A 252 -1.18 -6.08 0.39
C GLY A 252 -1.19 -6.02 -1.14
N LEU A 253 -0.05 -5.70 -1.75
CA LEU A 253 0.10 -5.62 -3.21
C LEU A 253 0.29 -6.99 -3.85
N LEU A 254 0.88 -7.95 -3.14
CA LEU A 254 0.94 -9.35 -3.58
C LEU A 254 -0.45 -9.96 -3.80
N ARG A 255 -1.49 -9.45 -3.12
CA ARG A 255 -2.89 -9.85 -3.37
C ARG A 255 -3.40 -9.41 -4.74
N GLU A 256 -2.96 -8.27 -5.21
CA GLU A 256 -3.40 -7.68 -6.47
C GLU A 256 -2.61 -8.25 -7.66
N PHE A 257 -1.34 -8.62 -7.43
CA PHE A 257 -0.38 -9.05 -8.48
C PHE A 257 0.24 -10.44 -8.21
N GLY A 258 -0.38 -11.25 -7.35
CA GLY A 258 0.23 -12.49 -6.84
C GLY A 258 0.19 -13.71 -7.75
N GLY A 259 -0.32 -13.62 -8.97
CA GLY A 259 -0.43 -14.76 -9.89
C GLY A 259 -1.48 -15.81 -9.46
N GLU A 260 -1.43 -17.02 -10.01
CA GLU A 260 -2.33 -18.10 -9.65
C GLU A 260 -2.32 -18.36 -8.13
N MET A 261 -3.46 -18.10 -7.50
CA MET A 261 -3.68 -18.39 -6.08
C MET A 261 -3.59 -19.89 -5.86
N THR A 262 -2.89 -20.31 -4.83
CA THR A 262 -2.93 -21.70 -4.39
C THR A 262 -4.36 -22.00 -3.96
N SER A 263 -5.03 -22.93 -4.64
CA SER A 263 -6.35 -23.40 -4.22
C SER A 263 -6.18 -24.61 -3.32
N ILE A 264 -6.71 -24.52 -2.11
CA ILE A 264 -6.86 -25.68 -1.23
C ILE A 264 -8.01 -26.54 -1.78
N ASP A 265 -7.80 -27.85 -1.89
CA ASP A 265 -8.82 -28.80 -2.36
C ASP A 265 -9.85 -29.08 -1.25
N ARG A 266 -10.91 -28.28 -1.22
CA ARG A 266 -12.00 -28.41 -0.25
C ARG A 266 -12.86 -29.68 -0.48
N SER A 267 -12.72 -30.39 -1.60
CA SER A 267 -13.46 -31.62 -1.85
C SER A 267 -13.16 -32.75 -0.85
N LYS A 268 -12.06 -32.59 -0.11
CA LYS A 268 -11.63 -33.51 0.95
C LYS A 268 -12.13 -33.09 2.34
N TYR A 269 -12.86 -32.00 2.47
CA TYR A 269 -13.45 -31.59 3.73
C TYR A 269 -14.63 -32.50 4.10
N ARG A 270 -14.73 -32.82 5.37
CA ARG A 270 -15.68 -33.81 5.88
C ARG A 270 -16.59 -33.20 6.94
N LEU A 271 -17.89 -33.28 6.65
CA LEU A 271 -18.92 -32.86 7.58
C LEU A 271 -19.28 -34.07 8.49
N VAL A 272 -19.25 -33.87 9.81
CA VAL A 272 -19.53 -34.89 10.83
C VAL A 272 -20.92 -34.71 11.40
N THR A 273 -21.87 -35.50 10.92
CA THR A 273 -23.30 -35.39 11.29
C THR A 273 -23.89 -36.63 11.91
N ASP A 274 -23.13 -37.72 12.01
CA ASP A 274 -23.58 -39.00 12.58
C ASP A 274 -22.46 -39.72 13.36
N ASP A 275 -22.83 -40.78 14.07
CA ASP A 275 -21.90 -41.54 14.92
C ASP A 275 -20.78 -42.19 14.10
N THR A 276 -21.01 -42.51 12.83
CA THR A 276 -20.00 -43.17 11.97
C THR A 276 -18.89 -42.19 11.62
N THR A 277 -19.27 -41.00 11.15
CA THR A 277 -18.34 -39.93 10.79
C THR A 277 -17.63 -39.38 12.04
N LEU A 278 -18.31 -39.33 13.18
CA LEU A 278 -17.68 -38.96 14.46
C LEU A 278 -16.61 -39.99 14.87
N ALA A 279 -16.89 -41.29 14.74
CA ALA A 279 -15.91 -42.34 15.05
C ALA A 279 -14.69 -42.29 14.11
N GLU A 280 -14.90 -41.98 12.83
CA GLU A 280 -13.80 -41.79 11.87
C GLU A 280 -12.90 -40.59 12.27
N LEU A 281 -13.50 -39.45 12.63
CA LEU A 281 -12.77 -38.29 13.15
C LEU A 281 -11.97 -38.61 14.38
N VAL A 282 -12.61 -39.24 15.42
CA VAL A 282 -11.92 -39.60 16.66
C VAL A 282 -10.72 -40.51 16.38
N ALA A 283 -10.89 -41.51 15.51
CA ALA A 283 -9.78 -42.42 15.14
C ALA A 283 -8.63 -41.68 14.44
N ALA A 284 -8.94 -40.72 13.58
CA ALA A 284 -7.93 -39.85 12.92
C ALA A 284 -7.15 -39.02 13.94
N LEU A 285 -7.84 -38.37 14.87
CA LEU A 285 -7.22 -37.58 15.94
C LEU A 285 -6.43 -38.42 16.94
N GLU A 286 -6.91 -39.64 17.26
CA GLU A 286 -6.17 -40.59 18.10
C GLU A 286 -4.87 -41.08 17.44
N ALA A 287 -4.88 -41.27 16.14
CA ALA A 287 -3.70 -41.71 15.38
C ALA A 287 -2.65 -40.60 15.22
N ALA A 288 -3.07 -39.35 15.17
CA ALA A 288 -2.19 -38.21 14.97
C ALA A 288 -1.45 -37.83 16.27
N PRO A 289 -0.14 -37.46 16.21
CA PRO A 289 0.59 -36.94 17.38
C PRO A 289 0.16 -35.54 17.75
N ARG A 290 -0.38 -34.78 16.78
CA ARG A 290 -0.86 -33.40 16.93
C ARG A 290 -1.95 -33.10 15.90
N PHE A 291 -2.74 -32.08 16.14
CA PHE A 291 -3.77 -31.60 15.21
C PHE A 291 -4.07 -30.11 15.40
N ALA A 292 -4.56 -29.47 14.36
CA ALA A 292 -5.15 -28.14 14.45
C ALA A 292 -6.62 -28.23 14.88
N LEU A 293 -7.07 -27.25 15.64
CA LEU A 293 -8.48 -27.07 16.00
C LEU A 293 -8.89 -25.61 15.93
N ASP A 294 -10.17 -25.38 15.68
CA ASP A 294 -10.82 -24.08 15.75
C ASP A 294 -12.26 -24.24 16.21
N THR A 295 -12.87 -23.20 16.78
CA THR A 295 -14.26 -23.21 17.27
C THR A 295 -15.11 -22.14 16.58
N GLU A 296 -16.27 -22.57 16.07
CA GLU A 296 -17.28 -21.68 15.56
C GLU A 296 -18.31 -21.34 16.63
N THR A 297 -18.65 -20.05 16.73
CA THR A 297 -19.44 -19.56 17.86
C THR A 297 -20.46 -18.50 17.44
N THR A 298 -21.36 -18.15 18.38
CA THR A 298 -22.39 -17.13 18.15
C THR A 298 -21.93 -15.69 18.33
N ALA A 299 -20.75 -15.44 18.95
CA ALA A 299 -20.29 -14.10 19.29
C ALA A 299 -18.76 -14.00 19.42
N ILE A 300 -18.21 -12.80 19.27
CA ILE A 300 -16.77 -12.52 19.42
C ILE A 300 -16.32 -12.54 20.90
N ASP A 301 -17.22 -12.24 21.83
CA ASP A 301 -16.95 -12.27 23.27
C ASP A 301 -17.02 -13.72 23.78
N SER A 302 -15.86 -14.35 24.01
CA SER A 302 -15.72 -15.73 24.45
C SER A 302 -16.52 -16.07 25.72
N MET A 303 -16.72 -15.08 26.60
CA MET A 303 -17.49 -15.26 27.83
C MET A 303 -19.03 -15.31 27.63
N ARG A 304 -19.50 -14.93 26.42
CA ARG A 304 -20.92 -14.92 26.03
C ARG A 304 -21.20 -15.78 24.81
N ALA A 305 -20.16 -16.17 24.10
CA ALA A 305 -20.26 -16.99 22.90
C ALA A 305 -20.79 -18.38 23.23
N GLU A 306 -21.77 -18.86 22.49
CA GLU A 306 -22.21 -20.26 22.54
C GLU A 306 -21.51 -21.02 21.43
N LEU A 307 -21.10 -22.26 21.70
CA LEU A 307 -20.45 -23.14 20.75
C LEU A 307 -21.42 -23.57 19.67
N VAL A 308 -21.07 -23.37 18.40
CA VAL A 308 -21.86 -23.76 17.22
C VAL A 308 -21.27 -25.00 16.55
N GLY A 309 -19.95 -25.08 16.48
CA GLY A 309 -19.24 -26.21 15.89
C GLY A 309 -17.76 -26.20 16.20
N LEU A 310 -17.07 -27.27 15.82
CA LEU A 310 -15.63 -27.41 15.92
C LEU A 310 -15.06 -27.89 14.60
N SER A 311 -13.87 -27.40 14.24
CA SER A 311 -13.14 -27.90 13.09
C SER A 311 -11.79 -28.49 13.49
N PHE A 312 -11.32 -29.45 12.71
CA PHE A 312 -10.09 -30.19 12.98
C PHE A 312 -9.30 -30.48 11.71
N CYS A 313 -7.98 -30.46 11.80
CA CYS A 313 -7.08 -30.89 10.75
C CYS A 313 -5.85 -31.57 11.36
N ALA A 314 -5.51 -32.76 10.87
CA ALA A 314 -4.40 -33.55 11.40
C ALA A 314 -3.40 -33.99 10.31
N ASP A 315 -3.64 -33.61 9.06
CA ASP A 315 -2.78 -33.84 7.90
C ASP A 315 -2.95 -32.73 6.85
N ASP A 316 -2.16 -32.79 5.77
CA ASP A 316 -2.14 -31.73 4.75
C ASP A 316 -3.31 -31.80 3.73
N GLU A 317 -4.25 -32.72 3.90
CA GLU A 317 -5.27 -32.99 2.89
C GLU A 317 -6.71 -32.94 3.43
N VAL A 318 -6.94 -33.47 4.63
CA VAL A 318 -8.30 -33.70 5.16
C VAL A 318 -8.57 -32.80 6.35
N ALA A 319 -9.62 -32.05 6.29
CA ALA A 319 -10.13 -31.29 7.43
C ALA A 319 -11.60 -31.68 7.72
N TRP A 320 -12.01 -31.47 8.94
CA TRP A 320 -13.29 -31.95 9.47
C TRP A 320 -14.05 -30.79 10.14
N TYR A 321 -15.36 -30.78 9.96
CA TYR A 321 -16.24 -29.89 10.70
C TYR A 321 -17.33 -30.69 11.45
N VAL A 322 -17.50 -30.38 12.73
CA VAL A 322 -18.47 -31.02 13.62
C VAL A 322 -19.48 -29.97 14.07
N PRO A 323 -20.63 -29.83 13.41
CA PRO A 323 -21.73 -28.96 13.85
C PRO A 323 -22.37 -29.53 15.10
N VAL A 324 -22.65 -28.69 16.12
CA VAL A 324 -23.27 -29.13 17.37
C VAL A 324 -24.47 -28.27 17.81
N ALA A 325 -24.61 -27.06 17.24
CA ALA A 325 -25.69 -26.13 17.62
C ALA A 325 -26.10 -25.18 16.50
N HIS A 326 -26.09 -25.65 15.24
CA HIS A 326 -26.67 -24.84 14.17
C HIS A 326 -28.19 -24.75 14.27
N ALA A 327 -28.72 -23.58 13.96
CA ALA A 327 -30.17 -23.33 13.93
C ALA A 327 -30.76 -23.61 12.55
N VAL A 328 -30.42 -24.77 11.95
CA VAL A 328 -30.83 -25.24 10.64
C VAL A 328 -31.57 -26.57 10.76
N LEU A 329 -32.19 -27.03 9.64
CA LEU A 329 -32.99 -28.27 9.65
C LEU A 329 -32.17 -29.52 9.28
N GLU A 330 -30.94 -29.33 8.82
CA GLU A 330 -30.06 -30.44 8.47
C GLU A 330 -29.69 -31.26 9.71
N PRO A 331 -29.48 -32.58 9.57
CA PRO A 331 -29.08 -33.45 10.65
C PRO A 331 -27.71 -33.03 11.22
N GLN A 332 -27.60 -32.99 12.52
CA GLN A 332 -26.34 -32.73 13.24
C GLN A 332 -26.36 -33.48 14.57
N LEU A 333 -25.17 -33.72 15.14
CA LEU A 333 -25.04 -34.29 16.46
C LEU A 333 -25.18 -33.21 17.52
N ASP A 334 -25.67 -33.56 18.71
CA ASP A 334 -25.68 -32.64 19.84
C ASP A 334 -24.35 -32.67 20.61
N TRP A 335 -24.07 -31.60 21.35
CA TRP A 335 -22.84 -31.47 22.12
C TRP A 335 -22.68 -32.56 23.18
N GLU A 336 -23.74 -33.05 23.78
CA GLU A 336 -23.71 -34.12 24.81
C GLU A 336 -23.31 -35.48 24.20
N THR A 337 -23.49 -35.67 22.91
CA THR A 337 -23.00 -36.83 22.14
C THR A 337 -21.54 -36.63 21.70
N VAL A 338 -21.20 -35.46 21.16
CA VAL A 338 -19.86 -35.16 20.59
C VAL A 338 -18.82 -35.02 21.69
N ARG A 339 -19.14 -34.30 22.78
CA ARG A 339 -18.20 -34.03 23.87
C ARG A 339 -17.56 -35.25 24.47
N PRO A 340 -18.28 -36.29 24.90
CA PRO A 340 -17.65 -37.51 25.47
C PRO A 340 -16.71 -38.24 24.50
N ALA A 341 -17.01 -38.20 23.21
CA ALA A 341 -16.19 -38.82 22.18
C ALA A 341 -14.87 -38.08 21.93
N LEU A 342 -14.90 -36.74 21.93
CA LEU A 342 -13.71 -35.91 21.69
C LEU A 342 -12.89 -35.64 22.97
N LEU A 343 -13.51 -35.73 24.15
CA LEU A 343 -12.88 -35.36 25.42
C LEU A 343 -11.53 -36.04 25.64
N PRO A 344 -11.33 -37.36 25.36
CA PRO A 344 -10.04 -38.02 25.57
C PRO A 344 -8.91 -37.38 24.78
N VAL A 345 -9.12 -37.03 23.50
CA VAL A 345 -8.08 -36.43 22.64
C VAL A 345 -7.86 -34.95 22.94
N LEU A 346 -8.92 -34.20 23.32
CA LEU A 346 -8.84 -32.76 23.65
C LEU A 346 -8.12 -32.52 24.99
N THR A 347 -8.28 -33.40 25.97
CA THR A 347 -7.68 -33.26 27.31
C THR A 347 -6.36 -34.02 27.49
N ASP A 348 -5.88 -34.72 26.47
CA ASP A 348 -4.60 -35.42 26.50
C ASP A 348 -3.43 -34.43 26.38
N PRO A 349 -2.60 -34.25 27.43
CA PRO A 349 -1.43 -33.38 27.36
C PRO A 349 -0.30 -33.94 26.46
N GLY A 350 -0.34 -35.20 26.09
CA GLY A 350 0.63 -35.81 25.20
C GLY A 350 0.34 -35.60 23.70
N LYS A 351 -0.82 -35.05 23.37
CA LYS A 351 -1.19 -34.71 22.00
C LYS A 351 -1.08 -33.21 21.78
N GLY A 352 -0.29 -32.78 20.79
CA GLY A 352 -0.11 -31.38 20.43
C GLY A 352 -1.39 -30.80 19.82
N LYS A 353 -1.78 -29.60 20.29
CA LYS A 353 -2.87 -28.82 19.70
C LYS A 353 -2.31 -27.51 19.18
N THR A 354 -2.65 -27.19 17.94
CA THR A 354 -2.37 -25.91 17.35
C THR A 354 -3.66 -25.20 16.97
N GLY A 355 -3.67 -23.87 16.99
CA GLY A 355 -4.81 -23.06 16.59
C GLY A 355 -4.39 -21.64 16.23
N GLN A 356 -5.37 -20.83 15.93
CA GLN A 356 -5.21 -19.42 15.65
C GLN A 356 -5.88 -18.58 16.73
N ASN A 357 -5.13 -17.90 17.59
CA ASN A 357 -5.68 -17.21 18.78
C ASN A 357 -6.38 -18.16 19.76
N LEU A 358 -5.73 -19.28 20.06
CA LEU A 358 -6.24 -20.36 20.92
C LEU A 358 -6.78 -19.93 22.27
N LYS A 359 -6.42 -18.76 22.75
CA LYS A 359 -6.99 -18.21 23.98
C LYS A 359 -8.51 -18.12 23.92
N TYR A 360 -9.07 -17.75 22.78
CA TYR A 360 -10.51 -17.70 22.57
C TYR A 360 -11.14 -19.07 22.67
N ASP A 361 -10.58 -20.06 21.98
CA ASP A 361 -11.07 -21.45 21.94
C ASP A 361 -10.99 -22.11 23.32
N LEU A 362 -9.91 -21.87 24.05
CA LEU A 362 -9.73 -22.31 25.44
C LEU A 362 -10.87 -21.83 26.34
N GLU A 363 -11.22 -20.54 26.26
CA GLU A 363 -12.27 -19.94 27.09
C GLU A 363 -13.64 -20.48 26.72
N VAL A 364 -13.92 -20.63 25.40
CA VAL A 364 -15.18 -21.21 24.93
C VAL A 364 -15.31 -22.68 25.35
N LEU A 365 -14.30 -23.51 25.09
CA LEU A 365 -14.31 -24.93 25.42
C LEU A 365 -14.42 -25.18 26.92
N ALA A 366 -13.72 -24.40 27.77
CA ALA A 366 -13.81 -24.52 29.22
C ALA A 366 -15.25 -24.26 29.74
N ARG A 367 -15.97 -23.27 29.18
CA ARG A 367 -17.37 -23.01 29.49
C ARG A 367 -18.30 -24.16 29.05
N HIS A 368 -17.90 -24.91 28.02
CA HIS A 368 -18.65 -26.07 27.51
C HIS A 368 -18.16 -27.42 28.11
N GLY A 369 -17.37 -27.37 29.18
CA GLY A 369 -16.96 -28.54 29.95
C GLY A 369 -15.77 -29.31 29.37
N VAL A 370 -14.91 -28.63 28.61
CA VAL A 370 -13.65 -29.20 28.07
C VAL A 370 -12.47 -28.32 28.48
N GLU A 371 -11.59 -28.86 29.31
CA GLU A 371 -10.29 -28.24 29.63
C GLU A 371 -9.25 -28.73 28.63
N LEU A 372 -9.03 -27.93 27.58
CA LEU A 372 -8.05 -28.25 26.53
C LEU A 372 -6.65 -28.36 27.12
N ALA A 373 -5.92 -29.43 26.80
CA ALA A 373 -4.55 -29.65 27.26
C ALA A 373 -3.63 -29.99 26.09
N GLY A 374 -2.32 -29.89 26.31
CA GLY A 374 -1.33 -30.19 25.27
C GLY A 374 -1.27 -29.12 24.18
N ILE A 375 -1.42 -27.83 24.55
CA ILE A 375 -1.23 -26.72 23.62
C ILE A 375 0.23 -26.72 23.18
N ASP A 376 0.45 -26.81 21.88
CA ASP A 376 1.77 -26.92 21.24
C ASP A 376 2.14 -25.65 20.51
N SER A 377 1.16 -25.02 19.83
CA SER A 377 1.40 -23.88 18.98
C SER A 377 0.17 -22.99 18.80
N ASP A 378 0.41 -21.69 18.59
CA ASP A 378 -0.59 -20.70 18.21
C ASP A 378 -0.03 -19.85 17.06
N THR A 379 -0.65 -19.95 15.90
CA THR A 379 -0.16 -19.29 14.67
C THR A 379 -0.18 -17.77 14.74
N LEU A 380 -1.12 -17.17 15.52
CA LEU A 380 -1.12 -15.74 15.78
C LEU A 380 0.12 -15.32 16.57
N LEU A 381 0.42 -16.04 17.67
CA LEU A 381 1.58 -15.72 18.51
C LEU A 381 2.90 -16.01 17.79
N ALA A 382 2.97 -17.06 16.99
CA ALA A 382 4.12 -17.41 16.17
C ALA A 382 4.45 -16.27 15.19
N ASP A 383 3.43 -15.79 14.45
CA ASP A 383 3.62 -14.67 13.53
C ASP A 383 3.90 -13.35 14.24
N TYR A 384 3.30 -13.14 15.43
CA TYR A 384 3.59 -11.94 16.22
C TYR A 384 5.06 -11.86 16.66
N LEU A 385 5.68 -13.00 17.02
CA LEU A 385 7.09 -13.03 17.34
C LEU A 385 8.00 -12.81 16.12
N LEU A 386 7.62 -13.41 14.99
CA LEU A 386 8.38 -13.28 13.72
C LEU A 386 8.25 -11.88 13.12
N ASN A 387 7.13 -11.20 13.29
CA ASN A 387 6.80 -9.95 12.62
C ASN A 387 6.06 -8.98 13.56
N PRO A 388 6.69 -8.47 14.63
CA PRO A 388 6.02 -7.66 15.66
C PRO A 388 5.46 -6.34 15.11
N ASP A 389 6.01 -5.82 14.02
CA ASP A 389 5.58 -4.56 13.39
C ASP A 389 4.38 -4.75 12.44
N ARG A 390 3.92 -5.98 12.23
CA ARG A 390 2.77 -6.25 11.38
C ARG A 390 1.49 -5.71 12.01
N ARG A 391 0.64 -5.05 11.20
CA ARG A 391 -0.63 -4.48 11.68
C ARG A 391 -1.71 -5.52 11.98
N SER A 392 -1.63 -6.69 11.35
CA SER A 392 -2.65 -7.74 11.47
C SER A 392 -2.00 -9.12 11.43
N HIS A 393 -2.38 -9.96 12.39
CA HIS A 393 -1.99 -11.36 12.50
C HIS A 393 -3.21 -12.29 12.33
N LYS A 394 -4.23 -11.84 11.59
CA LYS A 394 -5.43 -12.62 11.32
C LYS A 394 -5.12 -13.78 10.39
N LEU A 395 -5.88 -14.85 10.53
CA LEU A 395 -5.73 -16.07 9.74
C LEU A 395 -5.75 -15.80 8.25
N ASP A 396 -6.72 -15.01 7.76
CA ASP A 396 -6.83 -14.61 6.35
C ASP A 396 -5.57 -13.94 5.81
N ASP A 397 -4.98 -13.03 6.62
CA ASP A 397 -3.77 -12.31 6.26
C ASP A 397 -2.56 -13.25 6.24
N LEU A 398 -2.46 -14.18 7.19
CA LEU A 398 -1.39 -15.17 7.26
C LEU A 398 -1.48 -16.18 6.12
N ALA A 399 -2.69 -16.70 5.82
CA ALA A 399 -2.95 -17.61 4.71
C ALA A 399 -2.45 -17.04 3.39
N LEU A 400 -2.75 -15.80 3.17
CA LEU A 400 -2.36 -15.12 1.95
C LEU A 400 -0.85 -14.90 1.86
N VAL A 401 -0.23 -14.48 2.96
CA VAL A 401 1.20 -14.18 3.02
C VAL A 401 2.06 -15.43 2.89
N TYR A 402 1.72 -16.47 3.64
CA TYR A 402 2.58 -17.65 3.76
C TYR A 402 2.20 -18.77 2.80
N LEU A 403 0.91 -18.83 2.38
CA LEU A 403 0.39 -19.93 1.56
C LEU A 403 -0.05 -19.44 0.16
N ASN A 404 -0.05 -18.12 -0.11
CA ASN A 404 -0.67 -17.52 -1.30
C ASN A 404 -2.11 -18.03 -1.52
N HIS A 405 -2.86 -18.21 -0.41
CA HIS A 405 -4.21 -18.72 -0.41
C HIS A 405 -5.20 -17.66 0.09
N LYS A 406 -6.26 -17.44 -0.69
CA LYS A 406 -7.38 -16.56 -0.29
C LYS A 406 -8.46 -17.40 0.35
N MET A 407 -8.65 -17.20 1.65
CA MET A 407 -9.70 -17.86 2.42
C MET A 407 -11.10 -17.35 2.06
N ILE A 408 -12.11 -18.11 2.46
CA ILE A 408 -13.51 -17.69 2.35
C ILE A 408 -13.74 -16.55 3.36
N PRO A 409 -14.16 -15.35 2.93
CA PRO A 409 -14.43 -14.26 3.86
C PRO A 409 -15.65 -14.55 4.74
N PHE A 410 -15.57 -14.26 6.04
CA PHE A 410 -16.71 -14.43 6.97
C PHE A 410 -17.99 -13.73 6.48
N GLY A 411 -17.86 -12.54 5.90
CA GLY A 411 -19.00 -11.78 5.35
C GLY A 411 -19.69 -12.40 4.13
N ASP A 412 -19.04 -13.39 3.48
CA ASP A 412 -19.65 -14.15 2.36
C ASP A 412 -20.45 -15.36 2.87
N VAL A 413 -20.27 -15.75 4.14
CA VAL A 413 -20.92 -16.93 4.76
C VAL A 413 -22.02 -16.53 5.73
N VAL A 414 -21.85 -15.41 6.47
CA VAL A 414 -22.78 -14.95 7.48
C VAL A 414 -23.46 -13.65 7.04
N ASP A 415 -24.78 -13.69 6.89
CA ASP A 415 -25.58 -12.51 6.55
C ASP A 415 -25.51 -11.43 7.63
N LYS A 416 -25.60 -10.18 7.21
CA LYS A 416 -25.51 -9.04 8.12
C LYS A 416 -26.58 -9.06 9.20
N GLY A 417 -26.14 -9.20 10.45
CA GLY A 417 -27.02 -9.23 11.64
C GLY A 417 -27.42 -10.64 12.07
N GLU A 418 -26.99 -11.66 11.36
CA GLU A 418 -27.14 -13.07 11.75
C GLU A 418 -25.87 -13.59 12.47
N THR A 419 -25.92 -14.81 12.95
CA THR A 419 -24.81 -15.51 13.59
C THR A 419 -24.41 -16.74 12.78
N PHE A 420 -23.21 -17.27 12.99
CA PHE A 420 -22.72 -18.48 12.33
C PHE A 420 -23.67 -19.68 12.48
N ALA A 421 -24.43 -19.73 13.57
CA ALA A 421 -25.45 -20.77 13.80
C ALA A 421 -26.54 -20.86 12.70
N ARG A 422 -26.69 -19.85 11.86
CA ARG A 422 -27.65 -19.82 10.74
C ARG A 422 -27.08 -20.29 9.41
N VAL A 423 -25.78 -20.51 9.33
CA VAL A 423 -25.12 -20.94 8.09
C VAL A 423 -25.52 -22.39 7.78
N PRO A 424 -25.88 -22.71 6.52
CA PRO A 424 -26.10 -24.09 6.08
C PRO A 424 -24.87 -24.96 6.32
N LEU A 425 -25.05 -26.25 6.69
CA LEU A 425 -23.95 -27.10 7.16
C LEU A 425 -22.85 -27.33 6.13
N ASP A 426 -23.18 -27.45 4.85
CA ASP A 426 -22.18 -27.61 3.78
C ASP A 426 -21.30 -26.37 3.66
N THR A 427 -21.93 -25.16 3.69
CA THR A 427 -21.21 -23.88 3.63
C THR A 427 -20.36 -23.68 4.91
N ALA A 428 -20.90 -24.06 6.08
CA ALA A 428 -20.19 -24.00 7.34
C ALA A 428 -18.99 -24.96 7.37
N CYS A 429 -19.14 -26.14 6.76
CA CYS A 429 -18.05 -27.10 6.62
C CYS A 429 -16.91 -26.54 5.75
N ASP A 430 -17.24 -25.99 4.60
CA ASP A 430 -16.22 -25.39 3.71
C ASP A 430 -15.45 -24.26 4.40
N TYR A 431 -16.14 -23.41 5.16
CA TYR A 431 -15.54 -22.31 5.89
C TYR A 431 -14.70 -22.79 7.10
N ALA A 432 -15.32 -23.48 8.04
CA ALA A 432 -14.67 -23.85 9.29
C ALA A 432 -13.56 -24.90 9.12
N ALA A 433 -13.74 -25.87 8.21
CA ALA A 433 -12.67 -26.82 7.90
C ALA A 433 -11.49 -26.15 7.20
N GLU A 434 -11.73 -25.07 6.40
CA GLU A 434 -10.65 -24.25 5.83
C GLU A 434 -9.84 -23.58 6.93
N ASP A 435 -10.48 -23.01 7.96
CA ASP A 435 -9.78 -22.35 9.08
C ASP A 435 -8.83 -23.31 9.80
N ALA A 436 -9.29 -24.53 10.12
CA ALA A 436 -8.43 -25.54 10.73
C ALA A 436 -7.32 -26.03 9.77
N HIS A 437 -7.61 -26.22 8.48
CA HIS A 437 -6.63 -26.69 7.50
C HIS A 437 -5.53 -25.64 7.24
N VAL A 438 -5.94 -24.39 7.04
CA VAL A 438 -5.00 -23.28 6.87
C VAL A 438 -4.14 -23.10 8.12
N THR A 439 -4.72 -23.19 9.31
CA THR A 439 -3.98 -23.16 10.59
C THR A 439 -2.93 -24.28 10.67
N TRP A 440 -3.27 -25.49 10.26
CA TRP A 440 -2.34 -26.62 10.19
C TRP A 440 -1.16 -26.34 9.25
N LEU A 441 -1.44 -25.89 8.03
CA LEU A 441 -0.41 -25.60 7.02
C LEU A 441 0.50 -24.43 7.44
N LEU A 442 -0.09 -23.39 8.06
CA LEU A 442 0.66 -22.24 8.57
C LEU A 442 1.59 -22.63 9.71
N ASP A 443 1.12 -23.48 10.62
CA ASP A 443 1.87 -23.89 11.78
C ASP A 443 3.21 -24.53 11.40
N SER A 444 3.22 -25.40 10.41
CA SER A 444 4.44 -26.03 9.91
C SER A 444 5.44 -24.99 9.38
N LYS A 445 4.98 -24.00 8.61
CA LYS A 445 5.84 -22.95 8.06
C LYS A 445 6.33 -21.97 9.11
N LEU A 446 5.47 -21.58 10.04
CA LEU A 446 5.83 -20.63 11.09
C LEU A 446 6.81 -21.23 12.09
N ASN A 447 6.61 -22.48 12.49
CA ASN A 447 7.56 -23.20 13.37
C ASN A 447 8.93 -23.36 12.70
N GLN A 448 9.00 -23.68 11.41
CA GLN A 448 10.26 -23.72 10.69
C GLN A 448 10.99 -22.37 10.78
N ARG A 449 10.29 -21.26 10.53
CA ARG A 449 10.87 -19.92 10.61
C ARG A 449 11.30 -19.53 12.02
N LEU A 450 10.52 -19.88 13.03
CA LEU A 450 10.88 -19.63 14.44
C LEU A 450 12.21 -20.30 14.80
N GLU A 451 12.46 -21.52 14.32
CA GLU A 451 13.73 -22.19 14.53
C GLU A 451 14.87 -21.53 13.73
N GLU A 452 14.67 -21.18 12.46
CA GLU A 452 15.63 -20.48 11.61
C GLU A 452 16.05 -19.12 12.20
N GLU A 453 15.10 -18.38 12.78
CA GLU A 453 15.33 -17.07 13.41
C GLU A 453 15.71 -17.17 14.91
N GLN A 454 15.90 -18.38 15.43
CA GLN A 454 16.28 -18.68 16.83
C GLN A 454 15.29 -18.13 17.87
N LEU A 455 14.02 -18.06 17.52
CA LEU A 455 12.92 -17.61 18.39
C LEU A 455 12.16 -18.74 19.07
N GLY A 456 12.45 -20.01 18.72
CA GLY A 456 11.74 -21.18 19.22
C GLY A 456 11.77 -21.32 20.75
N GLU A 457 12.87 -20.90 21.42
CA GLU A 457 12.98 -20.96 22.89
C GLU A 457 12.05 -19.92 23.57
N ILE A 458 11.86 -18.74 22.97
CA ILE A 458 10.97 -17.70 23.51
C ILE A 458 9.50 -18.08 23.25
N TYR A 459 9.25 -18.75 22.13
CA TYR A 459 7.90 -19.15 21.73
C TYR A 459 7.32 -20.26 22.62
N ARG A 460 8.13 -21.23 23.03
CA ARG A 460 7.78 -22.34 23.93
C ARG A 460 7.87 -21.94 25.38
#